data_42e8bc86308f0d800877182b4c5b591c
#
_entry.id   42e8bc86308f0d800877182b4c5b591c
#
_cell.length_a   1.000
_cell.length_b   1.000
_cell.length_c   1.000
_cell.angle_alpha   90.00
_cell.angle_beta   90.00
_cell.angle_gamma   90.00
#
_symmetry.space_group_name_H-M   'P 1'
#
loop_
_entity.id
_entity.type
_entity.pdbx_description
1 polymer ?
#
loop_
_entity_poly.entity_id
_entity_poly.type
_entity_poly.pdbx_seq_one_letter_code
_entity_poly.pdbx_strand_id
1 'polypeptide(L)'
;SYSKHLYVNKKELSQMKEIEINSNEAGQRFDKFLGKYLDQAPKSFLYKMLRKKNITLNGKKAAGNEILALGDNVKLFFSDETIKKFSKTSKEVFRPVQKNTAKSKVKLNVLYEDENVIFLNKPVGMLSQKANREDTSLVEYLIEYLLDSGQVTREELKTFHPAVCNRLDRNTSGI
;
A
#
# COMPACT_ATOMS: atom_id res chain seq x y z
N SER A 1 19.35 -37.48 24.70
CA SER A 1 18.87 -36.72 23.55
C SER A 1 17.45 -36.22 23.82
N TYR A 2 17.33 -34.99 24.33
CA TYR A 2 16.00 -34.38 24.60
C TYR A 2 15.62 -33.53 23.37
N SER A 3 14.73 -34.06 22.57
CA SER A 3 14.04 -33.30 21.52
C SER A 3 13.07 -32.34 22.20
N LYS A 4 13.42 -31.04 22.24
CA LYS A 4 12.47 -29.99 22.61
C LYS A 4 11.51 -29.79 21.43
N HIS A 5 10.35 -30.41 21.51
CA HIS A 5 9.23 -30.06 20.64
C HIS A 5 8.78 -28.64 21.01
N LEU A 6 9.08 -27.66 20.13
CA LEU A 6 8.48 -26.34 20.21
C LEU A 6 6.99 -26.50 19.87
N TYR A 7 6.15 -26.54 20.89
CA TYR A 7 4.70 -26.35 20.73
C TYR A 7 4.45 -24.88 20.41
N VAL A 8 4.38 -24.54 19.13
CA VAL A 8 3.88 -23.22 18.71
C VAL A 8 2.37 -23.25 18.87
N ASN A 9 1.87 -22.42 19.78
CA ASN A 9 0.45 -22.32 20.06
C ASN A 9 -0.30 -21.82 18.82
N LYS A 10 -1.20 -22.61 18.28
CA LYS A 10 -1.98 -22.31 17.07
C LYS A 10 -2.74 -20.96 17.17
N LYS A 11 -3.00 -20.50 18.41
CA LYS A 11 -3.64 -19.23 18.73
C LYS A 11 -2.67 -18.03 18.56
N GLU A 12 -1.37 -18.24 18.70
CA GLU A 12 -0.34 -17.22 18.46
C GLU A 12 -0.07 -17.01 16.96
N LEU A 13 -0.18 -18.07 16.16
CA LEU A 13 -0.05 -18.00 14.69
C LEU A 13 -1.20 -17.20 14.03
N SER A 14 -2.41 -17.21 14.62
CA SER A 14 -3.57 -16.45 14.14
C SER A 14 -3.52 -14.95 14.48
N GLN A 15 -2.50 -14.50 15.21
CA GLN A 15 -2.31 -13.11 15.66
C GLN A 15 -1.01 -12.48 15.14
N MET A 16 -0.40 -13.09 14.12
CA MET A 16 0.85 -12.59 13.54
C MET A 16 0.65 -12.31 12.06
N LYS A 17 0.95 -11.08 11.66
CA LYS A 17 1.07 -10.67 10.25
C LYS A 17 2.55 -10.56 9.91
N GLU A 18 2.94 -11.21 8.83
CA GLU A 18 4.29 -11.17 8.28
C GLU A 18 4.26 -10.41 6.95
N ILE A 19 5.23 -9.53 6.74
CA ILE A 19 5.34 -8.68 5.55
C ILE A 19 6.80 -8.75 5.09
N GLU A 20 7.02 -9.21 3.89
CA GLU A 20 8.31 -9.16 3.22
C GLU A 20 8.45 -7.82 2.48
N ILE A 21 9.58 -7.16 2.66
CA ILE A 21 9.87 -5.87 2.03
C ILE A 21 10.30 -6.10 0.59
N ASN A 22 9.54 -5.55 -0.34
CA ASN A 22 9.83 -5.60 -1.77
C ASN A 22 10.57 -4.34 -2.24
N SER A 23 10.82 -4.23 -3.55
CA SER A 23 11.56 -3.11 -4.15
C SER A 23 10.90 -1.76 -3.92
N ASN A 24 9.56 -1.70 -3.78
CA ASN A 24 8.81 -0.46 -3.58
C ASN A 24 8.98 0.11 -2.15
N GLU A 25 9.21 -0.75 -1.17
CA GLU A 25 9.37 -0.37 0.23
C GLU A 25 10.85 -0.25 0.65
N ALA A 26 11.76 -0.90 -0.07
CA ALA A 26 13.20 -0.84 0.22
C ALA A 26 13.73 0.61 0.13
N GLY A 27 14.72 0.92 0.97
CA GLY A 27 15.35 2.23 1.03
C GLY A 27 14.64 3.26 1.90
N GLN A 28 13.42 2.99 2.38
CA GLN A 28 12.71 3.88 3.30
C GLN A 28 12.99 3.54 4.77
N ARG A 29 12.77 4.50 5.65
CA ARG A 29 12.88 4.26 7.09
C ARG A 29 11.72 3.38 7.57
N PHE A 30 12.01 2.49 8.53
CA PHE A 30 11.05 1.56 9.09
C PHE A 30 9.83 2.25 9.73
N ASP A 31 10.03 3.35 10.48
CA ASP A 31 8.93 4.13 11.06
C ASP A 31 8.01 4.75 9.99
N LYS A 32 8.56 5.13 8.83
CA LYS A 32 7.79 5.66 7.70
C LYS A 32 6.95 4.56 7.05
N PHE A 33 7.54 3.39 6.83
CA PHE A 33 6.82 2.20 6.35
C PHE A 33 5.66 1.85 7.27
N LEU A 34 5.91 1.74 8.58
CA LEU A 34 4.87 1.43 9.57
C LEU A 34 3.76 2.47 9.58
N GLY A 35 4.10 3.76 9.45
CA GLY A 35 3.13 4.85 9.38
C GLY A 35 2.27 4.83 8.12
N LYS A 36 2.75 4.22 7.02
CA LYS A 36 1.94 3.98 5.82
C LYS A 36 1.05 2.74 5.97
N TYR A 37 1.63 1.67 6.50
CA TYR A 37 0.95 0.37 6.64
C TYR A 37 -0.16 0.41 7.70
N LEU A 38 0.08 1.11 8.82
CA LEU A 38 -0.86 1.35 9.92
C LEU A 38 -1.19 2.84 9.98
N ASP A 39 -1.75 3.38 8.91
CA ASP A 39 -1.92 4.82 8.68
C ASP A 39 -2.87 5.52 9.67
N GLN A 40 -3.70 4.76 10.37
CA GLN A 40 -4.57 5.25 11.46
C GLN A 40 -3.92 5.12 12.85
N ALA A 41 -2.73 4.52 12.95
CA ALA A 41 -2.05 4.37 14.23
C ALA A 41 -1.28 5.66 14.60
N PRO A 42 -1.45 6.19 15.83
CA PRO A 42 -0.61 7.27 16.32
C PRO A 42 0.86 6.84 16.35
N LYS A 43 1.77 7.76 16.04
CA LYS A 43 3.23 7.47 16.10
C LYS A 43 3.67 6.94 17.47
N SER A 44 3.11 7.48 18.55
CA SER A 44 3.37 7.01 19.92
C SER A 44 3.03 5.52 20.12
N PHE A 45 1.95 5.05 19.48
CA PHE A 45 1.57 3.63 19.49
C PHE A 45 2.61 2.79 18.75
N LEU A 46 3.03 3.18 17.55
CA LEU A 46 4.04 2.46 16.77
C LEU A 46 5.34 2.29 17.56
N TYR A 47 5.88 3.37 18.14
CA TYR A 47 7.09 3.30 18.95
C TYR A 47 6.93 2.49 20.24
N LYS A 48 5.73 2.52 20.86
CA LYS A 48 5.41 1.65 22.00
C LYS A 48 5.47 0.17 21.61
N MET A 49 4.94 -0.17 20.42
CA MET A 49 4.92 -1.55 19.91
C MET A 49 6.31 -2.04 19.52
N LEU A 50 7.14 -1.20 18.92
CA LEU A 50 8.56 -1.50 18.66
C LEU A 50 9.33 -1.79 19.96
N ARG A 51 9.17 -0.96 20.99
CA ARG A 51 9.81 -1.16 22.31
C ARG A 51 9.38 -2.47 22.96
N LYS A 52 8.10 -2.86 22.83
CA LYS A 52 7.54 -4.10 23.39
C LYS A 52 7.84 -5.34 22.55
N LYS A 53 8.54 -5.21 21.42
CA LYS A 53 8.76 -6.29 20.43
C LYS A 53 7.46 -6.85 19.83
N ASN A 54 6.36 -6.10 19.86
CA ASN A 54 5.14 -6.45 19.15
C ASN A 54 5.25 -6.12 17.66
N ILE A 55 6.26 -5.33 17.29
CA ILE A 55 6.74 -5.13 15.91
C ILE A 55 8.22 -5.46 15.90
N THR A 56 8.63 -6.33 14.98
CA THR A 56 10.03 -6.74 14.84
C THR A 56 10.49 -6.63 13.39
N LEU A 57 11.78 -6.41 13.19
CA LEU A 57 12.44 -6.44 11.89
C LEU A 57 13.44 -7.60 11.89
N ASN A 58 13.31 -8.53 10.95
CA ASN A 58 14.13 -9.75 10.85
C ASN A 58 14.19 -10.54 12.18
N GLY A 59 13.06 -10.61 12.89
CA GLY A 59 12.94 -11.28 14.18
C GLY A 59 13.61 -10.57 15.36
N LYS A 60 14.19 -9.37 15.14
CA LYS A 60 14.90 -8.58 16.16
C LYS A 60 14.08 -7.36 16.57
N LYS A 61 14.37 -6.86 17.78
CA LYS A 61 13.85 -5.57 18.23
C LYS A 61 14.41 -4.46 17.34
N ALA A 62 13.53 -3.55 16.93
CA ALA A 62 13.88 -2.40 16.11
C ALA A 62 13.52 -1.08 16.82
N ALA A 63 14.20 -0.01 16.45
CA ALA A 63 13.99 1.33 16.98
C ALA A 63 13.07 2.17 16.09
N GLY A 64 12.92 1.79 14.81
CA GLY A 64 12.09 2.47 13.81
C GLY A 64 12.87 3.39 12.87
N ASN A 65 14.15 3.64 13.16
CA ASN A 65 15.03 4.46 12.30
C ASN A 65 15.87 3.65 11.31
N GLU A 66 15.73 2.32 11.34
CA GLU A 66 16.40 1.42 10.42
C GLU A 66 15.94 1.71 8.97
N ILE A 67 16.87 1.58 8.02
CA ILE A 67 16.55 1.62 6.59
C ILE A 67 16.23 0.20 6.15
N LEU A 68 15.03 0.03 5.58
CA LEU A 68 14.58 -1.27 5.09
C LEU A 68 15.32 -1.68 3.82
N ALA A 69 15.72 -2.94 3.77
CA ALA A 69 16.34 -3.56 2.60
C ALA A 69 15.34 -4.52 1.92
N LEU A 70 15.57 -4.78 0.64
CA LEU A 70 14.82 -5.80 -0.10
C LEU A 70 14.94 -7.17 0.61
N GLY A 71 13.82 -7.86 0.81
CA GLY A 71 13.77 -9.15 1.49
C GLY A 71 13.75 -9.06 3.02
N ASP A 72 13.82 -7.86 3.61
CA ASP A 72 13.61 -7.70 5.06
C ASP A 72 12.22 -8.22 5.46
N ASN A 73 12.16 -8.85 6.63
CA ASN A 73 10.96 -9.44 7.16
C ASN A 73 10.43 -8.64 8.35
N VAL A 74 9.25 -8.08 8.21
CA VAL A 74 8.53 -7.35 9.27
C VAL A 74 7.46 -8.24 9.85
N LYS A 75 7.47 -8.45 11.17
CA LYS A 75 6.42 -9.20 11.89
C LYS A 75 5.65 -8.27 12.81
N LEU A 76 4.33 -8.34 12.70
CA LEU A 76 3.38 -7.61 13.53
C LEU A 76 2.63 -8.62 14.40
N PHE A 77 2.86 -8.59 15.71
CA PHE A 77 2.18 -9.44 16.66
C PHE A 77 0.93 -8.75 17.21
N PHE A 78 -0.07 -8.61 16.33
CA PHE A 78 -1.36 -8.00 16.61
C PHE A 78 -2.48 -8.92 16.18
N SER A 79 -3.64 -8.80 16.84
CA SER A 79 -4.86 -9.42 16.33
C SER A 79 -5.26 -8.76 14.99
N ASP A 80 -5.91 -9.52 14.13
CA ASP A 80 -6.45 -9.02 12.85
C ASP A 80 -7.38 -7.81 13.05
N GLU A 81 -8.11 -7.78 14.18
CA GLU A 81 -8.97 -6.65 14.56
C GLU A 81 -8.15 -5.39 14.82
N THR A 82 -6.99 -5.50 15.47
CA THR A 82 -6.09 -4.37 15.73
C THR A 82 -5.49 -3.85 14.44
N ILE A 83 -5.07 -4.75 13.55
CA ILE A 83 -4.54 -4.38 12.23
C ILE A 83 -5.63 -3.67 11.42
N LYS A 84 -6.85 -4.21 11.37
CA LYS A 84 -8.00 -3.58 10.68
C LYS A 84 -8.37 -2.23 11.27
N LYS A 85 -8.26 -2.04 12.58
CA LYS A 85 -8.53 -0.77 13.26
C LYS A 85 -7.54 0.32 12.87
N PHE A 86 -6.27 -0.04 12.68
CA PHE A 86 -5.18 0.91 12.43
C PHE A 86 -4.72 0.98 10.98
N SER A 87 -5.24 0.14 10.11
CA SER A 87 -5.07 0.27 8.67
C SER A 87 -6.40 0.67 8.04
N LYS A 88 -6.39 1.66 7.15
CA LYS A 88 -7.57 1.91 6.31
C LYS A 88 -7.90 0.63 5.60
N THR A 89 -9.15 0.19 5.74
CA THR A 89 -9.62 -0.95 4.97
C THR A 89 -9.43 -0.61 3.50
N SER A 90 -8.95 -1.55 2.71
CA SER A 90 -8.75 -1.41 1.26
C SER A 90 -9.97 -0.85 0.49
N LYS A 91 -11.15 -0.83 1.13
CA LYS A 91 -12.36 -0.16 0.66
C LYS A 91 -12.34 1.37 0.79
N GLU A 92 -11.54 1.93 1.73
CA GLU A 92 -11.43 3.39 1.92
C GLU A 92 -10.22 3.98 1.18
N VAL A 93 -9.15 3.20 1.03
CA VAL A 93 -7.97 3.60 0.26
C VAL A 93 -8.30 3.65 -1.23
N PHE A 94 -9.16 2.74 -1.67
CA PHE A 94 -9.63 2.69 -3.03
C PHE A 94 -11.17 2.54 -3.03
N ARG A 95 -11.88 3.66 -3.17
CA ARG A 95 -13.28 3.61 -3.62
C ARG A 95 -13.22 3.26 -5.11
N PRO A 96 -13.69 2.08 -5.53
CA PRO A 96 -13.80 1.81 -6.95
C PRO A 96 -14.57 2.97 -7.57
N VAL A 97 -14.15 3.41 -8.73
CA VAL A 97 -14.90 4.41 -9.52
C VAL A 97 -16.36 3.97 -9.46
N GLN A 98 -17.22 4.79 -8.81
CA GLN A 98 -18.61 4.41 -8.63
C GLN A 98 -19.14 4.06 -10.01
N LYS A 99 -19.53 2.82 -10.21
CA LYS A 99 -20.27 2.37 -11.40
C LYS A 99 -21.65 3.00 -11.34
N ASN A 100 -21.72 4.30 -11.54
CA ASN A 100 -22.96 4.93 -11.90
C ASN A 100 -23.36 4.28 -13.22
N THR A 101 -24.39 3.47 -13.13
CA THR A 101 -25.14 2.89 -14.23
C THR A 101 -25.20 3.89 -15.37
N ALA A 102 -24.48 3.59 -16.48
CA ALA A 102 -24.50 4.30 -17.77
C ALA A 102 -23.29 5.17 -18.15
N LYS A 103 -22.17 5.21 -17.42
CA LYS A 103 -20.94 5.79 -18.00
C LYS A 103 -19.96 4.68 -18.32
N SER A 104 -19.74 4.50 -19.63
CA SER A 104 -18.75 3.60 -20.24
C SER A 104 -17.46 3.55 -19.41
N LYS A 105 -16.91 2.34 -19.21
CA LYS A 105 -15.55 2.17 -18.70
C LYS A 105 -14.64 3.13 -19.49
N VAL A 106 -14.11 4.16 -18.84
CA VAL A 106 -13.12 5.02 -19.48
C VAL A 106 -11.95 4.11 -19.79
N LYS A 107 -11.78 3.79 -21.06
CA LYS A 107 -10.65 3.01 -21.53
C LYS A 107 -9.43 3.91 -21.50
N LEU A 108 -8.44 3.58 -20.66
CA LEU A 108 -7.17 4.28 -20.68
C LEU A 108 -6.52 4.14 -22.06
N ASN A 109 -6.06 5.25 -22.59
CA ASN A 109 -5.29 5.25 -23.83
C ASN A 109 -3.81 5.10 -23.47
N VAL A 110 -3.34 3.86 -23.37
CA VAL A 110 -1.95 3.49 -23.09
C VAL A 110 -1.16 3.62 -24.39
N LEU A 111 -0.15 4.48 -24.41
CA LEU A 111 0.74 4.69 -25.55
C LEU A 111 2.00 3.84 -25.45
N TYR A 112 2.49 3.62 -24.24
CA TYR A 112 3.65 2.80 -23.93
C TYR A 112 3.53 2.28 -22.50
N GLU A 113 4.05 1.09 -22.27
CA GLU A 113 4.07 0.46 -20.94
C GLU A 113 5.27 -0.47 -20.84
N ASP A 114 5.99 -0.41 -19.73
CA ASP A 114 6.99 -1.37 -19.30
C ASP A 114 6.88 -1.63 -17.79
N GLU A 115 7.84 -2.34 -17.21
CA GLU A 115 7.85 -2.67 -15.78
C GLU A 115 7.99 -1.46 -14.83
N ASN A 116 8.40 -0.30 -15.34
CA ASN A 116 8.71 0.89 -14.53
C ASN A 116 7.79 2.07 -14.81
N VAL A 117 7.32 2.24 -16.05
CA VAL A 117 6.56 3.42 -16.47
C VAL A 117 5.42 3.08 -17.42
N ILE A 118 4.37 3.90 -17.35
CA ILE A 118 3.24 3.87 -18.29
C ILE A 118 3.06 5.28 -18.85
N PHE A 119 3.01 5.42 -20.17
CA PHE A 119 2.64 6.66 -20.84
C PHE A 119 1.18 6.60 -21.24
N LEU A 120 0.40 7.54 -20.71
CA LEU A 120 -1.03 7.62 -20.92
C LEU A 120 -1.37 8.90 -21.68
N ASN A 121 -2.17 8.78 -22.73
CA ASN A 121 -2.77 9.94 -23.35
C ASN A 121 -4.02 10.36 -22.57
N LYS A 122 -3.89 11.41 -21.77
CA LYS A 122 -4.98 11.94 -20.95
C LYS A 122 -6.00 12.66 -21.83
N PRO A 123 -7.30 12.30 -21.79
CA PRO A 123 -8.32 13.02 -22.53
C PRO A 123 -8.62 14.39 -21.89
N VAL A 124 -9.16 15.30 -22.69
CA VAL A 124 -9.75 16.55 -22.21
C VAL A 124 -10.88 16.25 -21.22
N GLY A 125 -11.05 17.08 -20.22
CA GLY A 125 -12.10 16.97 -19.21
C GLY A 125 -11.72 16.08 -18.00
N MET A 126 -10.64 15.32 -18.09
CA MET A 126 -10.14 14.47 -17.01
C MET A 126 -9.10 15.21 -16.17
N LEU A 127 -9.19 15.06 -14.83
CA LEU A 127 -8.15 15.50 -13.90
C LEU A 127 -6.97 14.53 -13.93
N SER A 128 -5.73 15.04 -13.87
CA SER A 128 -4.54 14.21 -13.67
C SER A 128 -4.53 13.58 -12.27
N GLN A 129 -4.82 14.37 -11.25
CA GLN A 129 -4.97 13.96 -9.86
C GLN A 129 -6.22 14.59 -9.26
N LYS A 130 -6.76 13.98 -8.20
CA LYS A 130 -7.89 14.53 -7.45
C LYS A 130 -7.56 15.91 -6.88
N ALA A 131 -8.49 16.84 -7.01
CA ALA A 131 -8.50 18.09 -6.30
C ALA A 131 -9.31 17.94 -4.99
N ASN A 132 -10.45 17.21 -5.06
CA ASN A 132 -11.33 16.94 -3.94
C ASN A 132 -11.51 15.43 -3.75
N ARG A 133 -11.99 15.03 -2.55
CA ARG A 133 -12.20 13.61 -2.19
C ARG A 133 -13.20 12.89 -3.11
N GLU A 134 -14.13 13.62 -3.67
CA GLU A 134 -15.22 13.12 -4.53
C GLU A 134 -14.80 12.99 -6.00
N ASP A 135 -13.68 13.62 -6.38
CA ASP A 135 -13.20 13.60 -7.75
C ASP A 135 -12.74 12.19 -8.16
N THR A 136 -12.87 11.91 -9.45
CA THR A 136 -12.19 10.79 -10.11
C THR A 136 -11.16 11.36 -11.07
N SER A 137 -9.95 10.87 -11.02
CA SER A 137 -8.84 11.35 -11.85
C SER A 137 -8.16 10.23 -12.61
N LEU A 138 -7.20 10.58 -13.47
CA LEU A 138 -6.39 9.63 -14.23
C LEU A 138 -5.72 8.58 -13.31
N VAL A 139 -5.27 9.01 -12.11
CA VAL A 139 -4.60 8.12 -11.15
C VAL A 139 -5.55 7.01 -10.67
N GLU A 140 -6.84 7.30 -10.43
CA GLU A 140 -7.79 6.26 -10.02
C GLU A 140 -8.05 5.25 -11.12
N TYR A 141 -8.18 5.70 -12.36
CA TYR A 141 -8.31 4.80 -13.51
C TYR A 141 -7.04 3.96 -13.74
N LEU A 142 -5.86 4.55 -13.53
CA LEU A 142 -4.58 3.84 -13.60
C LEU A 142 -4.50 2.75 -12.53
N ILE A 143 -4.85 3.06 -11.28
CA ILE A 143 -4.84 2.07 -10.20
C ILE A 143 -5.82 0.92 -10.49
N GLU A 144 -7.01 1.22 -11.00
CA GLU A 144 -7.98 0.19 -11.42
C GLU A 144 -7.40 -0.70 -12.52
N TYR A 145 -6.76 -0.11 -13.52
CA TYR A 145 -6.07 -0.82 -14.59
C TYR A 145 -4.96 -1.77 -14.07
N LEU A 146 -4.10 -1.26 -13.18
CA LEU A 146 -2.99 -2.05 -12.60
C LEU A 146 -3.50 -3.20 -11.72
N LEU A 147 -4.60 -3.00 -10.98
CA LEU A 147 -5.27 -4.05 -10.21
C LEU A 147 -5.91 -5.12 -11.11
N ASP A 148 -6.62 -4.69 -12.16
CA ASP A 148 -7.30 -5.59 -13.10
C ASP A 148 -6.30 -6.42 -13.93
N SER A 149 -5.14 -5.84 -14.26
CA SER A 149 -4.05 -6.54 -14.97
C SER A 149 -3.17 -7.40 -14.06
N GLY A 150 -3.35 -7.31 -12.74
CA GLY A 150 -2.56 -8.05 -11.76
C GLY A 150 -1.15 -7.51 -11.52
N GLN A 151 -0.83 -6.32 -12.05
CA GLN A 151 0.49 -5.68 -11.88
C GLN A 151 0.71 -5.13 -10.47
N VAL A 152 -0.36 -4.79 -9.76
CA VAL A 152 -0.33 -4.44 -8.35
C VAL A 152 -1.45 -5.15 -7.60
N THR A 153 -1.22 -5.38 -6.31
CA THR A 153 -2.20 -5.94 -5.40
C THR A 153 -2.75 -4.85 -4.47
N ARG A 154 -3.91 -5.08 -3.86
CA ARG A 154 -4.47 -4.18 -2.85
C ARG A 154 -3.57 -4.06 -1.61
N GLU A 155 -2.78 -5.08 -1.31
CA GLU A 155 -1.83 -5.07 -0.20
C GLU A 155 -0.66 -4.13 -0.49
N GLU A 156 -0.10 -4.18 -1.70
CA GLU A 156 0.96 -3.26 -2.14
C GLU A 156 0.51 -1.81 -2.16
N LEU A 157 -0.76 -1.54 -2.51
CA LEU A 157 -1.31 -0.18 -2.49
C LEU A 157 -1.40 0.45 -1.09
N LYS A 158 -1.19 -0.29 0.00
CA LYS A 158 -1.08 0.28 1.34
C LYS A 158 0.21 1.06 1.55
N THR A 159 1.26 0.67 0.87
CA THR A 159 2.63 1.22 1.02
C THR A 159 3.15 1.91 -0.23
N PHE A 160 2.65 1.51 -1.40
CA PHE A 160 2.99 2.06 -2.70
C PHE A 160 1.76 2.67 -3.37
N HIS A 161 1.88 3.92 -3.82
CA HIS A 161 0.84 4.60 -4.59
C HIS A 161 1.41 5.04 -5.94
N PRO A 162 0.89 4.49 -7.05
CA PRO A 162 1.20 5.01 -8.37
C PRO A 162 0.90 6.51 -8.44
N ALA A 163 1.81 7.26 -9.03
CA ALA A 163 1.69 8.71 -9.14
C ALA A 163 2.06 9.17 -10.55
N VAL A 164 1.48 10.29 -10.97
CA VAL A 164 1.87 10.94 -12.23
C VAL A 164 3.14 11.76 -12.03
N CYS A 165 4.06 11.69 -12.99
CA CYS A 165 5.31 12.45 -12.97
C CYS A 165 5.09 13.92 -13.34
N ASN A 166 4.08 14.20 -14.18
CA ASN A 166 3.65 15.53 -14.59
C ASN A 166 2.13 15.65 -14.44
N ARG A 167 1.62 16.87 -14.42
CA ARG A 167 0.19 17.13 -14.37
C ARG A 167 -0.19 18.02 -15.53
N LEU A 168 -1.15 17.56 -16.31
CA LEU A 168 -1.85 18.36 -17.30
C LEU A 168 -3.15 18.91 -16.69
N ASP A 169 -3.52 20.10 -17.07
CA ASP A 169 -4.79 20.70 -16.65
C ASP A 169 -5.98 19.88 -17.14
N ARG A 170 -7.14 20.05 -16.49
CA ARG A 170 -8.37 19.33 -16.85
C ARG A 170 -8.70 19.46 -18.34
N ASN A 171 -8.55 20.65 -18.89
CA ASN A 171 -8.92 20.96 -20.28
C ASN A 171 -7.79 20.73 -21.28
N THR A 172 -6.66 20.17 -20.84
CA THR A 172 -5.52 19.82 -21.69
C THR A 172 -5.48 18.32 -21.91
N SER A 173 -5.31 17.89 -23.16
CA SER A 173 -5.03 16.49 -23.52
C SER A 173 -3.53 16.31 -23.79
N GLY A 174 -3.04 15.08 -23.68
CA GLY A 174 -1.66 14.71 -23.99
C GLY A 174 -1.05 13.78 -22.95
N ILE A 175 0.29 13.71 -22.98
CA ILE A 175 1.11 12.83 -22.12
C ILE A 175 1.66 13.65 -20.95
#